data_12a11517125f2cc4285b7d9038eecac9
#
_entry.id   12a11517125f2cc4285b7d9038eecac9
#
_cell.length_a   1.000
_cell.length_b   1.000
_cell.length_c   1.000
_cell.angle_alpha   90.00
_cell.angle_beta   90.00
_cell.angle_gamma   90.00
#
_symmetry.space_group_name_H-M   'P 1'
#
loop_
_entity.id
_entity.type
_entity.pdbx_description
1 polymer ?
#
loop_
_entity_poly.entity_id
_entity_poly.type
_entity_poly.pdbx_seq_one_letter_code
_entity_poly.pdbx_strand_id
1 'polypeptide(L)'
;QLKTVYSSSNSANIITETRADGCHYKIVFPDIMISVEVDITWRNGFLSVKIPYEKIIENGSFKLQTIEILPFFGAEDSKTDGYIVYPDGCGALMNYAMLQNRAANLRKGTLKIYGSSGIDSDSGAALPVFGIKNGNSAVLAAVTTGAAECDINISPEGTVVALNRIAFSMNYRYCYDIPESDISSADTEGTATKADKIITNQDFEAVYLFLENEKANYSGMAGIYREFLQKN
;
A
#
# COMPACT_ATOMS: atom_id res chain seq x y z
N GLN A 1 10.06 7.18 18.25
CA GLN A 1 8.98 8.01 17.68
C GLN A 1 8.76 7.65 16.22
N LEU A 2 7.53 7.33 15.84
CA LEU A 2 7.15 7.10 14.45
C LEU A 2 7.11 8.44 13.69
N LYS A 3 7.73 8.48 12.49
CA LYS A 3 7.73 9.64 11.60
C LYS A 3 7.26 9.21 10.21
N THR A 4 6.25 9.86 9.67
CA THR A 4 5.80 9.66 8.28
C THR A 4 6.38 10.77 7.40
N VAL A 5 6.94 10.39 6.26
CA VAL A 5 7.45 11.30 5.24
C VAL A 5 6.85 10.97 3.88
N TYR A 6 6.75 11.94 3.00
CA TYR A 6 6.16 11.79 1.68
C TYR A 6 7.19 12.12 0.59
N SER A 7 7.21 11.35 -0.49
CA SER A 7 8.07 11.64 -1.65
C SER A 7 7.73 12.99 -2.32
N SER A 8 6.49 13.44 -2.16
CA SER A 8 6.02 14.75 -2.64
C SER A 8 6.37 15.92 -1.70
N SER A 9 7.01 15.67 -0.55
CA SER A 9 7.39 16.74 0.37
C SER A 9 8.58 17.54 -0.16
N ASN A 10 8.67 18.81 0.20
CA ASN A 10 9.80 19.68 -0.18
C ASN A 10 11.15 19.21 0.39
N SER A 11 11.12 18.31 1.38
CA SER A 11 12.32 17.71 1.98
C SER A 11 12.79 16.44 1.27
N ALA A 12 12.06 15.96 0.26
CA ALA A 12 12.45 14.81 -0.54
C ALA A 12 13.12 15.26 -1.84
N ASN A 13 14.26 14.64 -2.17
CA ASN A 13 14.93 14.83 -3.46
C ASN A 13 14.65 13.61 -4.33
N ILE A 14 14.10 13.83 -5.53
CA ILE A 14 13.80 12.75 -6.48
C ILE A 14 14.75 12.90 -7.68
N ILE A 15 15.50 11.84 -7.94
CA ILE A 15 16.35 11.72 -9.12
C ILE A 15 15.65 10.72 -10.04
N THR A 16 15.41 11.12 -11.29
CA THR A 16 14.70 10.33 -12.29
C THR A 16 15.62 9.96 -13.43
N GLU A 17 15.64 8.67 -13.79
CA GLU A 17 16.28 8.14 -14.98
C GLU A 17 15.20 7.55 -15.89
N THR A 18 15.02 8.12 -17.07
CA THR A 18 14.08 7.62 -18.07
C THR A 18 14.70 6.44 -18.81
N ARG A 19 13.95 5.34 -18.96
CA ARG A 19 14.31 4.11 -19.69
C ARG A 19 13.34 3.87 -20.83
N ALA A 20 13.66 2.96 -21.71
CA ALA A 20 12.84 2.65 -22.89
C ALA A 20 11.44 2.12 -22.51
N ASP A 21 11.30 1.45 -21.40
CA ASP A 21 10.07 0.81 -20.91
C ASP A 21 9.53 1.43 -19.61
N GLY A 22 10.08 2.56 -19.15
CA GLY A 22 9.64 3.19 -17.91
C GLY A 22 10.60 4.20 -17.33
N CYS A 23 10.58 4.33 -16.03
CA CYS A 23 11.43 5.24 -15.27
C CYS A 23 11.97 4.55 -14.02
N HIS A 24 13.21 4.88 -13.71
CA HIS A 24 13.83 4.58 -12.43
C HIS A 24 13.87 5.84 -11.58
N TYR A 25 13.46 5.73 -10.34
CA TYR A 25 13.42 6.83 -9.37
C TYR A 25 14.31 6.50 -8.18
N LYS A 26 15.19 7.44 -7.83
CA LYS A 26 15.87 7.44 -6.54
C LYS A 26 15.30 8.55 -5.68
N ILE A 27 14.62 8.16 -4.61
CA ILE A 27 13.97 9.07 -3.66
C ILE A 27 14.86 9.16 -2.43
N VAL A 28 15.36 10.35 -2.15
CA VAL A 28 16.27 10.62 -1.01
C VAL A 28 15.55 11.52 -0.02
N PHE A 29 15.54 11.12 1.24
CA PHE A 29 15.04 11.89 2.38
C PHE A 29 16.22 12.34 3.25
N PRO A 30 16.80 13.52 2.99
CA PRO A 30 18.03 13.96 3.66
C PRO A 30 17.87 14.08 5.18
N ASP A 31 16.72 14.60 5.64
CA ASP A 31 16.46 14.87 7.06
C ASP A 31 16.46 13.62 7.94
N ILE A 32 16.17 12.46 7.34
CA ILE A 32 16.15 11.16 8.04
C ILE A 32 17.25 10.23 7.53
N MET A 33 18.04 10.66 6.56
CA MET A 33 19.16 9.93 5.95
C MET A 33 18.75 8.55 5.40
N ILE A 34 17.56 8.48 4.78
CA ILE A 34 17.04 7.27 4.13
C ILE A 34 16.89 7.55 2.63
N SER A 35 17.25 6.57 1.79
CA SER A 35 16.91 6.59 0.37
C SER A 35 16.32 5.27 -0.08
N VAL A 36 15.42 5.36 -1.08
CA VAL A 36 14.72 4.22 -1.67
C VAL A 36 14.79 4.36 -3.18
N GLU A 37 15.03 3.27 -3.89
CA GLU A 37 14.95 3.23 -5.35
C GLU A 37 13.68 2.51 -5.79
N VAL A 38 13.01 3.02 -6.81
CA VAL A 38 11.73 2.52 -7.33
C VAL A 38 11.81 2.44 -8.85
N ASP A 39 11.55 1.27 -9.40
CA ASP A 39 11.39 1.07 -10.83
C ASP A 39 9.89 1.04 -11.18
N ILE A 40 9.48 1.91 -12.10
CA ILE A 40 8.14 1.90 -12.69
C ILE A 40 8.28 1.60 -14.16
N THR A 41 7.75 0.45 -14.60
CA THR A 41 7.90 -0.02 -15.98
C THR A 41 6.55 -0.37 -16.60
N TRP A 42 6.44 -0.15 -17.91
CA TRP A 42 5.27 -0.54 -18.70
C TRP A 42 5.65 -1.71 -19.59
N ARG A 43 5.09 -2.88 -19.32
CA ARG A 43 5.37 -4.10 -20.08
C ARG A 43 4.09 -4.90 -20.33
N ASN A 44 3.94 -5.47 -21.51
CA ASN A 44 2.85 -6.39 -21.84
C ASN A 44 1.44 -5.86 -21.51
N GLY A 45 1.25 -4.53 -21.53
CA GLY A 45 -0.05 -3.90 -21.27
C GLY A 45 -0.38 -3.67 -19.80
N PHE A 46 0.59 -3.81 -18.90
CA PHE A 46 0.42 -3.46 -17.48
C PHE A 46 1.59 -2.59 -16.96
N LEU A 47 1.32 -1.86 -15.90
CA LEU A 47 2.32 -1.11 -15.16
C LEU A 47 2.88 -2.00 -14.05
N SER A 48 4.20 -2.12 -13.94
CA SER A 48 4.88 -2.76 -12.82
C SER A 48 5.57 -1.71 -11.96
N VAL A 49 5.46 -1.84 -10.65
CA VAL A 49 6.16 -1.03 -9.66
C VAL A 49 6.99 -1.96 -8.80
N LYS A 50 8.31 -1.77 -8.83
CA LYS A 50 9.26 -2.60 -8.07
C LYS A 50 10.10 -1.74 -7.14
N ILE A 51 10.31 -2.23 -5.91
CA ILE A 51 11.21 -1.66 -4.90
C ILE A 51 12.18 -2.77 -4.47
N PRO A 52 13.42 -2.77 -4.99
CA PRO A 52 14.44 -3.70 -4.56
C PRO A 52 14.89 -3.39 -3.12
N TYR A 53 14.84 -4.37 -2.23
CA TYR A 53 15.20 -4.15 -0.82
C TYR A 53 16.67 -3.75 -0.64
N GLU A 54 17.58 -4.28 -1.47
CA GLU A 54 19.00 -3.95 -1.44
C GLU A 54 19.31 -2.48 -1.78
N LYS A 55 18.35 -1.78 -2.39
CA LYS A 55 18.44 -0.37 -2.74
C LYS A 55 17.85 0.56 -1.69
N ILE A 56 17.40 0.00 -0.57
CA ILE A 56 16.98 0.77 0.60
C ILE A 56 18.22 1.05 1.45
N ILE A 57 18.57 2.32 1.60
CA ILE A 57 19.77 2.75 2.33
C ILE A 57 19.36 3.55 3.55
N GLU A 58 19.86 3.14 4.72
CA GLU A 58 19.59 3.73 6.04
C GLU A 58 20.88 4.21 6.68
N ASN A 59 21.28 5.45 6.43
CA ASN A 59 22.55 6.00 6.93
C ASN A 59 22.42 6.78 8.26
N GLY A 60 21.19 6.96 8.78
CA GLY A 60 20.89 7.72 9.99
C GLY A 60 20.41 6.88 11.16
N SER A 61 19.95 7.59 12.18
CA SER A 61 19.30 6.99 13.37
C SER A 61 17.88 6.49 13.07
N PHE A 62 17.21 7.10 12.10
CA PHE A 62 15.91 6.63 11.64
C PHE A 62 16.03 5.32 10.86
N LYS A 63 15.04 4.45 11.05
CA LYS A 63 14.93 3.17 10.36
C LYS A 63 13.61 3.09 9.63
N LEU A 64 13.64 2.55 8.41
CA LEU A 64 12.46 2.34 7.61
C LEU A 64 11.60 1.24 8.24
N GLN A 65 10.33 1.54 8.47
CA GLN A 65 9.36 0.56 8.91
C GLN A 65 8.51 0.10 7.72
N THR A 66 7.86 1.03 7.04
CA THR A 66 6.84 0.72 6.05
C THR A 66 6.92 1.70 4.87
N ILE A 67 6.64 1.21 3.67
CA ILE A 67 6.43 2.04 2.48
C ILE A 67 5.01 1.81 1.97
N GLU A 68 4.20 2.88 1.91
CA GLU A 68 2.92 2.86 1.22
C GLU A 68 3.15 3.21 -0.26
N ILE A 69 2.70 2.33 -1.14
CA ILE A 69 3.03 2.36 -2.57
C ILE A 69 1.89 3.03 -3.34
N LEU A 70 2.20 4.10 -4.08
CA LEU A 70 1.26 4.85 -4.92
C LEU A 70 -0.09 5.14 -4.23
N PRO A 71 -0.10 5.74 -3.02
CA PRO A 71 -1.30 5.83 -2.17
C PRO A 71 -2.45 6.65 -2.77
N PHE A 72 -2.18 7.44 -3.79
CA PHE A 72 -3.17 8.26 -4.49
C PHE A 72 -3.46 7.80 -5.91
N PHE A 73 -2.94 6.64 -6.33
CA PHE A 73 -3.19 6.12 -7.66
C PHE A 73 -4.66 5.67 -7.79
N GLY A 74 -5.40 6.32 -8.69
CA GLY A 74 -6.83 6.09 -8.86
C GLY A 74 -7.70 6.58 -7.71
N ALA A 75 -7.18 7.41 -6.79
CA ALA A 75 -7.98 8.00 -5.72
C ALA A 75 -8.97 9.03 -6.26
N GLU A 76 -10.22 8.99 -5.76
CA GLU A 76 -11.32 9.86 -6.21
C GLU A 76 -12.24 10.25 -5.05
N ASP A 77 -12.99 11.33 -5.23
CA ASP A 77 -14.01 11.74 -4.26
C ASP A 77 -15.29 10.87 -4.36
N SER A 78 -16.16 10.98 -3.38
CA SER A 78 -17.39 10.19 -3.33
C SER A 78 -18.48 10.67 -4.31
N LYS A 79 -18.24 11.71 -5.10
CA LYS A 79 -19.17 12.18 -6.15
C LYS A 79 -18.98 11.40 -7.45
N THR A 80 -17.81 10.81 -7.65
CA THR A 80 -17.50 9.95 -8.79
C THR A 80 -18.33 8.66 -8.72
N ASP A 81 -18.89 8.21 -9.86
CA ASP A 81 -19.48 6.87 -9.95
C ASP A 81 -18.36 5.83 -9.87
N GLY A 82 -18.18 5.22 -8.71
CA GLY A 82 -17.07 4.32 -8.48
C GLY A 82 -17.15 3.52 -7.20
N TYR A 83 -16.19 2.64 -7.07
CA TYR A 83 -16.02 1.81 -5.89
C TYR A 83 -14.59 1.25 -5.78
N ILE A 84 -14.24 0.84 -4.59
CA ILE A 84 -13.04 0.04 -4.31
C ILE A 84 -13.46 -1.41 -4.05
N VAL A 85 -12.72 -2.35 -4.65
CA VAL A 85 -12.82 -3.81 -4.42
C VAL A 85 -11.64 -4.24 -3.60
N TYR A 86 -11.86 -5.02 -2.55
CA TYR A 86 -10.78 -5.58 -1.72
C TYR A 86 -11.15 -6.98 -1.20
N PRO A 87 -10.15 -7.84 -0.92
CA PRO A 87 -10.34 -9.27 -0.69
C PRO A 87 -10.61 -9.60 0.80
N ASP A 88 -11.56 -8.93 1.43
CA ASP A 88 -12.02 -9.23 2.77
C ASP A 88 -12.93 -10.46 2.72
N GLY A 89 -12.46 -11.59 3.25
CA GLY A 89 -13.14 -12.88 3.13
C GLY A 89 -13.40 -13.27 1.66
N CYS A 90 -14.67 -13.35 1.27
CA CYS A 90 -15.08 -13.63 -0.12
C CYS A 90 -15.01 -12.42 -1.05
N GLY A 91 -14.58 -11.27 -0.55
CA GLY A 91 -14.48 -9.99 -1.26
C GLY A 91 -15.53 -8.98 -0.81
N ALA A 92 -15.13 -7.72 -0.75
CA ALA A 92 -15.97 -6.59 -0.37
C ALA A 92 -15.89 -5.45 -1.39
N LEU A 93 -16.96 -4.66 -1.43
CA LEU A 93 -17.06 -3.45 -2.25
C LEU A 93 -17.29 -2.24 -1.34
N MET A 94 -16.42 -1.25 -1.44
CA MET A 94 -16.64 0.07 -0.87
C MET A 94 -17.19 1.00 -1.95
N ASN A 95 -18.50 1.11 -2.04
CA ASN A 95 -19.18 1.96 -3.02
C ASN A 95 -19.15 3.42 -2.56
N TYR A 96 -18.67 4.34 -3.42
CA TYR A 96 -18.51 5.75 -3.09
C TYR A 96 -19.84 6.45 -2.79
N ALA A 97 -20.91 6.12 -3.53
CA ALA A 97 -22.22 6.71 -3.30
C ALA A 97 -22.80 6.41 -1.90
N MET A 98 -22.44 5.27 -1.32
CA MET A 98 -22.85 4.91 0.03
C MET A 98 -22.11 5.70 1.12
N LEU A 99 -20.95 6.28 0.80
CA LEU A 99 -20.13 7.04 1.74
C LEU A 99 -20.60 8.48 1.89
N GLN A 100 -21.23 9.06 0.87
CA GLN A 100 -21.71 10.46 0.88
C GLN A 100 -22.62 10.81 2.09
N ASN A 101 -23.32 9.82 2.65
CA ASN A 101 -24.28 10.01 3.75
C ASN A 101 -23.78 9.47 5.10
N ARG A 102 -22.53 9.03 5.23
CA ARG A 102 -22.00 8.35 6.42
C ARG A 102 -20.87 9.10 7.13
N ALA A 103 -20.92 10.41 7.21
CA ALA A 103 -19.84 11.26 7.71
C ALA A 103 -19.30 10.96 9.13
N ALA A 104 -19.98 10.20 9.97
CA ALA A 104 -19.64 10.14 11.39
C ALA A 104 -18.83 8.91 11.86
N ASN A 105 -18.76 7.81 11.09
CA ASN A 105 -18.16 6.55 11.55
C ASN A 105 -17.21 5.87 10.54
N LEU A 106 -16.75 6.59 9.54
CA LEU A 106 -15.79 6.04 8.58
C LEU A 106 -14.41 5.92 9.24
N ARG A 107 -13.79 4.77 9.11
CA ARG A 107 -12.43 4.53 9.60
C ARG A 107 -11.58 4.00 8.45
N LYS A 108 -10.30 4.35 8.45
CA LYS A 108 -9.34 3.64 7.62
C LYS A 108 -9.24 2.20 8.09
N GLY A 109 -9.07 1.28 7.16
CA GLY A 109 -8.85 -0.14 7.43
C GLY A 109 -7.48 -0.58 6.93
N THR A 110 -6.94 -1.60 7.55
CA THR A 110 -5.73 -2.29 7.10
C THR A 110 -6.01 -3.79 7.11
N LEU A 111 -5.81 -4.44 5.97
CA LEU A 111 -5.95 -5.87 5.80
C LEU A 111 -4.57 -6.48 5.57
N LYS A 112 -4.11 -7.34 6.47
CA LYS A 112 -2.87 -8.08 6.28
C LYS A 112 -3.07 -9.15 5.20
N ILE A 113 -2.20 -9.18 4.19
CA ILE A 113 -2.24 -10.20 3.14
C ILE A 113 -1.80 -11.55 3.74
N TYR A 114 -2.59 -12.59 3.53
CA TYR A 114 -2.42 -13.96 4.05
C TYR A 114 -2.39 -14.07 5.59
N GLY A 115 -2.87 -13.07 6.30
CA GLY A 115 -2.86 -13.06 7.75
C GLY A 115 -4.13 -12.49 8.35
N SER A 116 -4.31 -12.66 9.67
CA SER A 116 -5.31 -11.94 10.44
C SER A 116 -4.75 -10.59 10.88
N SER A 117 -5.50 -9.52 10.70
CA SER A 117 -5.16 -8.21 11.21
C SER A 117 -5.83 -7.96 12.55
N GLY A 118 -5.08 -8.06 13.65
CA GLY A 118 -5.50 -7.54 14.95
C GLY A 118 -6.45 -8.40 15.77
N ILE A 119 -7.04 -7.78 16.77
CA ILE A 119 -7.78 -8.39 17.88
C ILE A 119 -9.10 -9.07 17.45
N ASP A 120 -9.69 -8.64 16.36
CA ASP A 120 -10.85 -9.27 15.73
C ASP A 120 -10.37 -10.12 14.55
N SER A 121 -10.23 -11.39 14.77
CA SER A 121 -9.48 -12.39 14.03
C SER A 121 -9.93 -12.70 12.60
N ASP A 122 -10.83 -11.92 11.99
CA ASP A 122 -11.49 -12.31 10.75
C ASP A 122 -11.16 -11.45 9.51
N SER A 123 -10.33 -10.43 9.63
CA SER A 123 -10.10 -9.45 8.57
C SER A 123 -8.70 -9.54 7.96
N GLY A 124 -8.38 -10.64 7.32
CA GLY A 124 -7.20 -10.79 6.48
C GLY A 124 -7.59 -10.73 5.00
N ALA A 125 -6.66 -10.26 4.15
CA ALA A 125 -6.80 -10.35 2.72
C ALA A 125 -6.43 -11.76 2.25
N ALA A 126 -7.39 -12.50 1.69
CA ALA A 126 -7.16 -13.85 1.16
C ALA A 126 -6.31 -13.85 -0.12
N LEU A 127 -6.31 -12.75 -0.85
CA LEU A 127 -5.58 -12.55 -2.10
C LEU A 127 -4.78 -11.24 -2.05
N PRO A 128 -3.61 -11.16 -2.71
CA PRO A 128 -2.77 -9.97 -2.72
C PRO A 128 -3.22 -8.96 -3.80
N VAL A 129 -4.51 -8.62 -3.82
CA VAL A 129 -5.12 -7.80 -4.88
C VAL A 129 -6.07 -6.77 -4.33
N PHE A 130 -6.22 -5.67 -5.05
CA PHE A 130 -7.34 -4.76 -4.90
C PHE A 130 -7.76 -4.18 -6.26
N GLY A 131 -8.95 -3.60 -6.31
CA GLY A 131 -9.45 -2.95 -7.52
C GLY A 131 -10.02 -1.58 -7.23
N ILE A 132 -9.94 -0.68 -8.20
CA ILE A 132 -10.55 0.65 -8.19
C ILE A 132 -11.34 0.83 -9.48
N LYS A 133 -12.59 1.25 -9.38
CA LYS A 133 -13.41 1.67 -10.52
C LYS A 133 -13.75 3.13 -10.38
N ASN A 134 -13.52 3.92 -11.43
CA ASN A 134 -13.89 5.32 -11.55
C ASN A 134 -14.53 5.56 -12.91
N GLY A 135 -15.84 5.81 -12.93
CA GLY A 135 -16.60 5.96 -14.18
C GLY A 135 -16.44 4.76 -15.10
N ASN A 136 -15.93 5.00 -16.30
CA ASN A 136 -15.73 3.97 -17.34
C ASN A 136 -14.32 3.35 -17.33
N SER A 137 -13.52 3.62 -16.30
CA SER A 137 -12.17 3.08 -16.16
C SER A 137 -12.04 2.30 -14.86
N ALA A 138 -11.21 1.28 -14.88
CA ALA A 138 -10.88 0.52 -13.68
C ALA A 138 -9.43 0.03 -13.71
N VAL A 139 -8.89 -0.21 -12.52
CA VAL A 139 -7.56 -0.78 -12.31
C VAL A 139 -7.68 -1.93 -11.34
N LEU A 140 -7.05 -3.05 -11.67
CA LEU A 140 -6.75 -4.10 -10.72
C LEU A 140 -5.26 -4.04 -10.39
N ALA A 141 -4.91 -3.96 -9.12
CA ALA A 141 -3.54 -4.06 -8.63
C ALA A 141 -3.32 -5.42 -7.98
N ALA A 142 -2.15 -6.03 -8.22
CA ALA A 142 -1.78 -7.31 -7.63
C ALA A 142 -0.31 -7.30 -7.21
N VAL A 143 0.00 -7.74 -5.98
CA VAL A 143 1.39 -7.95 -5.55
C VAL A 143 1.88 -9.28 -6.11
N THR A 144 3.01 -9.24 -6.81
CA THR A 144 3.67 -10.42 -7.42
C THR A 144 4.89 -10.88 -6.64
N THR A 145 5.51 -9.98 -5.85
CA THR A 145 6.65 -10.30 -4.99
C THR A 145 6.50 -9.60 -3.65
N GLY A 146 6.80 -10.30 -2.56
CA GLY A 146 6.75 -9.77 -1.20
C GLY A 146 5.35 -9.69 -0.58
N ALA A 147 4.35 -10.38 -1.12
CA ALA A 147 2.95 -10.29 -0.70
C ALA A 147 2.72 -10.61 0.78
N ALA A 148 3.46 -11.56 1.35
CA ALA A 148 3.32 -11.94 2.77
C ALA A 148 3.72 -10.82 3.75
N GLU A 149 4.56 -9.90 3.28
CA GLU A 149 5.01 -8.73 4.04
C GLU A 149 4.17 -7.48 3.78
N CYS A 150 3.08 -7.61 2.99
CA CYS A 150 2.24 -6.50 2.59
C CYS A 150 0.91 -6.47 3.34
N ASP A 151 0.44 -5.25 3.52
CA ASP A 151 -0.92 -4.93 3.91
C ASP A 151 -1.64 -4.19 2.78
N ILE A 152 -2.96 -4.22 2.80
CA ILE A 152 -3.82 -3.38 1.98
C ILE A 152 -4.41 -2.30 2.88
N ASN A 153 -4.06 -1.05 2.63
CA ASN A 153 -4.57 0.11 3.35
C ASN A 153 -5.74 0.73 2.60
N ILE A 154 -6.89 0.83 3.26
CA ILE A 154 -8.13 1.40 2.71
C ILE A 154 -8.46 2.65 3.51
N SER A 155 -8.66 3.76 2.82
CA SER A 155 -9.03 5.03 3.45
C SER A 155 -10.22 5.66 2.71
N PRO A 156 -11.43 5.59 3.28
CA PRO A 156 -12.57 6.32 2.77
C PRO A 156 -12.36 7.84 2.82
N GLU A 157 -13.01 8.57 1.92
CA GLU A 157 -13.03 10.04 1.91
C GLU A 157 -13.33 10.60 3.30
N GLY A 158 -12.56 11.62 3.71
CA GLY A 158 -12.74 12.31 4.99
C GLY A 158 -12.07 11.62 6.20
N THR A 159 -11.48 10.43 6.04
CA THR A 159 -10.75 9.78 7.15
C THR A 159 -9.32 10.29 7.30
N VAL A 160 -8.61 10.50 6.19
CA VAL A 160 -7.24 11.02 6.14
C VAL A 160 -7.17 12.22 5.21
N VAL A 161 -7.77 12.09 4.02
CA VAL A 161 -7.87 13.13 2.99
C VAL A 161 -9.28 13.12 2.42
N ALA A 162 -9.63 14.15 1.62
CA ALA A 162 -10.94 14.24 0.95
C ALA A 162 -11.00 13.37 -0.32
N LEU A 163 -10.48 12.14 -0.27
CA LEU A 163 -10.47 11.16 -1.36
C LEU A 163 -10.63 9.75 -0.80
N ASN A 164 -11.35 8.91 -1.53
CA ASN A 164 -11.36 7.46 -1.35
C ASN A 164 -10.09 6.89 -1.97
N ARG A 165 -9.33 6.13 -1.21
CA ARG A 165 -8.06 5.56 -1.68
C ARG A 165 -7.80 4.18 -1.10
N ILE A 166 -7.03 3.40 -1.84
CA ILE A 166 -6.51 2.10 -1.44
C ILE A 166 -5.09 1.95 -1.98
N ALA A 167 -4.22 1.33 -1.20
CA ALA A 167 -2.85 1.11 -1.59
C ALA A 167 -2.27 -0.12 -0.90
N PHE A 168 -1.24 -0.71 -1.50
CA PHE A 168 -0.37 -1.64 -0.79
C PHE A 168 0.58 -0.90 0.13
N SER A 169 0.91 -1.55 1.24
CA SER A 169 1.89 -1.09 2.20
C SER A 169 2.84 -2.24 2.49
N MET A 170 4.11 -2.10 2.12
CA MET A 170 5.14 -3.10 2.37
C MET A 170 5.81 -2.85 3.71
N ASN A 171 5.79 -3.86 4.59
CA ASN A 171 6.40 -3.82 5.91
C ASN A 171 7.84 -4.34 5.83
N TYR A 172 8.79 -3.42 5.84
CA TYR A 172 10.22 -3.75 5.83
C TYR A 172 10.77 -4.05 7.21
N ARG A 173 10.05 -3.62 8.26
CA ARG A 173 10.49 -3.80 9.65
C ARG A 173 9.29 -3.91 10.56
N TYR A 174 9.21 -5.01 11.31
CA TYR A 174 8.15 -5.21 12.30
C TYR A 174 8.46 -4.47 13.59
N CYS A 175 7.39 -3.99 14.23
CA CYS A 175 7.42 -3.44 15.57
C CYS A 175 6.59 -4.32 16.49
N TYR A 176 7.08 -4.50 17.72
CA TYR A 176 6.39 -5.27 18.74
C TYR A 176 6.46 -4.53 20.08
N ASP A 177 5.43 -4.72 20.88
CA ASP A 177 5.38 -4.14 22.21
C ASP A 177 6.24 -4.94 23.18
N ILE A 178 7.00 -4.24 24.00
CA ILE A 178 7.83 -4.87 25.02
C ILE A 178 6.94 -5.13 26.22
N PRO A 179 6.93 -6.38 26.81
CA PRO A 179 6.25 -6.66 28.05
C PRO A 179 6.72 -5.73 29.16
N GLU A 180 5.81 -5.31 30.05
CA GLU A 180 6.13 -4.44 31.20
C GLU A 180 7.25 -5.00 32.09
N SER A 181 7.40 -6.35 32.17
CA SER A 181 8.47 -7.02 32.91
C SER A 181 9.87 -6.68 32.39
N ASP A 182 10.02 -6.26 31.15
CA ASP A 182 11.29 -6.01 30.49
C ASP A 182 11.62 -4.51 30.39
N ILE A 183 10.72 -3.66 30.90
CA ILE A 183 10.92 -2.22 30.96
C ILE A 183 11.60 -1.88 32.30
N SER A 184 12.81 -1.31 32.23
CA SER A 184 13.48 -0.83 33.46
C SER A 184 12.67 0.31 34.10
N SER A 185 12.58 0.32 35.41
CA SER A 185 11.74 1.18 36.24
C SER A 185 11.95 2.71 36.11
N ALA A 186 12.70 3.15 35.12
CA ALA A 186 12.95 4.57 34.82
C ALA A 186 11.97 5.15 33.79
N ASP A 187 11.28 4.31 33.01
CA ASP A 187 10.32 4.74 32.00
C ASP A 187 8.89 4.43 32.45
N THR A 188 8.40 5.25 33.33
CA THR A 188 7.01 5.21 33.81
C THR A 188 6.07 5.83 32.76
N GLU A 189 5.03 5.09 32.42
CA GLU A 189 3.87 5.43 31.59
C GLU A 189 4.07 5.33 30.07
N GLY A 190 3.86 4.13 29.53
CA GLY A 190 3.63 3.88 28.12
C GLY A 190 4.14 2.50 27.71
N THR A 191 3.39 1.81 26.89
CA THR A 191 3.86 0.62 26.18
C THR A 191 5.08 0.99 25.34
N ALA A 192 6.24 0.44 25.68
CA ALA A 192 7.45 0.64 24.88
C ALA A 192 7.37 -0.27 23.65
N THR A 193 7.37 0.33 22.46
CA THR A 193 7.40 -0.40 21.20
C THR A 193 8.83 -0.51 20.70
N LYS A 194 9.27 -1.70 20.38
CA LYS A 194 10.59 -1.98 19.80
C LYS A 194 10.47 -2.41 18.36
N ALA A 195 11.32 -1.85 17.52
CA ALA A 195 11.42 -2.27 16.13
C ALA A 195 12.50 -3.35 15.97
N ASP A 196 12.28 -4.26 15.05
CA ASP A 196 13.30 -5.23 14.65
C ASP A 196 14.56 -4.52 14.15
N LYS A 197 15.71 -5.12 14.45
CA LYS A 197 17.01 -4.57 14.01
C LYS A 197 17.25 -4.83 12.52
N ILE A 198 16.68 -5.89 11.99
CA ILE A 198 16.91 -6.38 10.63
C ILE A 198 15.75 -5.93 9.73
N ILE A 199 16.07 -5.38 8.59
CA ILE A 199 15.10 -5.12 7.53
C ILE A 199 14.73 -6.43 6.84
N THR A 200 13.48 -6.60 6.45
CA THR A 200 13.02 -7.73 5.64
C THR A 200 13.77 -7.72 4.30
N ASN A 201 14.39 -8.84 3.94
CA ASN A 201 15.16 -9.00 2.71
C ASN A 201 14.28 -9.45 1.52
N GLN A 202 13.13 -8.81 1.39
CA GLN A 202 12.16 -9.08 0.34
C GLN A 202 12.01 -7.85 -0.57
N ASP A 203 12.15 -8.06 -1.89
CA ASP A 203 11.71 -7.07 -2.87
C ASP A 203 10.20 -6.91 -2.79
N PHE A 204 9.72 -5.72 -3.07
CA PHE A 204 8.33 -5.49 -3.39
C PHE A 204 8.17 -5.41 -4.91
N GLU A 205 7.17 -6.10 -5.46
CA GLU A 205 6.71 -5.87 -6.83
C GLU A 205 5.18 -6.01 -6.90
N ALA A 206 4.54 -5.03 -7.54
CA ALA A 206 3.11 -5.06 -7.83
C ALA A 206 2.86 -4.67 -9.28
N VAL A 207 1.84 -5.28 -9.88
CA VAL A 207 1.36 -4.96 -11.21
C VAL A 207 0.01 -4.29 -11.15
N TYR A 208 -0.23 -3.36 -12.09
CA TYR A 208 -1.48 -2.61 -12.24
C TYR A 208 -2.04 -2.89 -13.65
N LEU A 209 -3.18 -3.54 -13.69
CA LEU A 209 -3.87 -4.00 -14.89
C LEU A 209 -5.05 -3.07 -15.15
N PHE A 210 -5.15 -2.51 -16.36
CA PHE A 210 -6.12 -1.49 -16.70
C PHE A 210 -7.30 -2.08 -17.48
N LEU A 211 -8.50 -1.59 -17.15
CA LEU A 211 -9.75 -1.97 -17.80
C LEU A 211 -10.55 -0.72 -18.17
N GLU A 212 -11.25 -0.79 -19.29
CA GLU A 212 -12.03 0.31 -19.79
C GLU A 212 -13.44 -0.15 -20.21
N ASN A 213 -14.37 0.79 -20.24
CA ASN A 213 -15.72 0.64 -20.74
C ASN A 213 -16.48 -0.54 -20.08
N GLU A 214 -17.05 -1.43 -20.85
CA GLU A 214 -17.86 -2.56 -20.35
C GLU A 214 -17.08 -3.53 -19.45
N LYS A 215 -15.75 -3.57 -19.58
CA LYS A 215 -14.87 -4.39 -18.72
C LYS A 215 -14.47 -3.68 -17.42
N ALA A 216 -14.73 -2.38 -17.30
CA ALA A 216 -14.37 -1.60 -16.09
C ALA A 216 -15.33 -1.88 -14.93
N ASN A 217 -15.35 -3.11 -14.45
CA ASN A 217 -16.15 -3.57 -13.31
C ASN A 217 -15.47 -4.74 -12.59
N TYR A 218 -16.00 -5.13 -11.43
CA TYR A 218 -15.40 -6.19 -10.60
C TYR A 218 -15.31 -7.56 -11.31
N SER A 219 -16.27 -7.88 -12.19
CA SER A 219 -16.21 -9.11 -12.99
C SER A 219 -15.09 -9.08 -14.03
N GLY A 220 -14.89 -7.92 -14.68
CA GLY A 220 -13.75 -7.69 -15.59
C GLY A 220 -12.42 -7.74 -14.85
N MET A 221 -12.34 -7.17 -13.63
CA MET A 221 -11.15 -7.27 -12.77
C MET A 221 -10.83 -8.73 -12.45
N ALA A 222 -11.82 -9.55 -12.06
CA ALA A 222 -11.61 -10.97 -11.81
C ALA A 222 -11.17 -11.72 -13.07
N GLY A 223 -11.71 -11.34 -14.25
CA GLY A 223 -11.33 -11.91 -15.55
C GLY A 223 -9.87 -11.62 -15.90
N ILE A 224 -9.44 -10.35 -15.83
CA ILE A 224 -8.06 -9.97 -16.16
C ILE A 224 -7.05 -10.55 -15.17
N TYR A 225 -7.42 -10.66 -13.89
CA TYR A 225 -6.56 -11.30 -12.88
C TYR A 225 -6.34 -12.78 -13.17
N ARG A 226 -7.42 -13.50 -13.52
CA ARG A 226 -7.32 -14.90 -13.94
C ARG A 226 -6.42 -15.07 -15.17
N GLU A 227 -6.57 -14.21 -16.18
CA GLU A 227 -5.72 -14.23 -17.38
C GLU A 227 -4.25 -13.93 -17.03
N PHE A 228 -4.02 -13.00 -16.14
CA PHE A 228 -2.68 -12.68 -15.65
C PHE A 228 -2.03 -13.89 -14.97
N LEU A 229 -2.73 -14.56 -14.06
CA LEU A 229 -2.24 -15.76 -13.35
C LEU A 229 -1.99 -16.96 -14.27
N GLN A 230 -2.71 -17.06 -15.41
CA GLN A 230 -2.49 -18.14 -16.37
C GLN A 230 -1.25 -17.93 -17.25
N LYS A 231 -0.78 -16.70 -17.39
CA LYS A 231 0.32 -16.31 -18.28
C LYS A 231 1.67 -16.14 -17.54
N ASN A 232 1.64 -16.02 -16.24
CA ASN A 232 2.79 -15.81 -15.34
C ASN A 232 2.80 -16.81 -14.21
#